data_39eb3b44c832483d0194fe001c1e2468
#
_entry.id   39eb3b44c832483d0194fe001c1e2468
#
_cell.length_a   1.000
_cell.length_b   1.000
_cell.length_c   1.000
_cell.angle_alpha   90.00
_cell.angle_beta   90.00
_cell.angle_gamma   90.00
#
_symmetry.space_group_name_H-M   'P 1'
#
loop_
_entity.id
_entity.type
_entity.pdbx_description
1 polymer ?
#
loop_
_entity_poly.entity_id
_entity_poly.type
_entity_poly.pdbx_seq_one_letter_code
_entity_poly.pdbx_strand_id
1 'polypeptide(L)'
;MVTALAVLGIIAAVASWWHNRQLPEGKEPVVNPADMECCGQHEVCEKESLLAAISKQVEYYDDEELDRYKGRDGSEYTDEETEEFRNVLYTMRSEEVAGWVRSLQLRQINLPDDVKDEVFLIVGERRMQ
;
A
#
# COMPACT_ATOMS: atom_id res chain seq x y z
N MET A 1 58.88 2.45 -5.63
CA MET A 1 58.09 1.19 -5.49
C MET A 1 56.93 1.30 -4.49
N VAL A 2 57.03 2.05 -3.41
CA VAL A 2 55.98 2.20 -2.39
C VAL A 2 54.72 2.92 -2.91
N THR A 3 54.87 3.88 -3.82
CA THR A 3 53.76 4.65 -4.41
C THR A 3 52.85 3.82 -5.33
N ALA A 4 53.42 2.86 -6.07
CA ALA A 4 52.64 1.98 -6.94
C ALA A 4 51.71 1.03 -6.16
N LEU A 5 52.16 0.53 -5.03
CA LEU A 5 51.34 -0.34 -4.16
C LEU A 5 50.21 0.43 -3.49
N ALA A 6 50.45 1.70 -3.13
CA ALA A 6 49.40 2.55 -2.54
C ALA A 6 48.27 2.86 -3.54
N VAL A 7 48.60 3.12 -4.80
CA VAL A 7 47.62 3.39 -5.88
C VAL A 7 46.75 2.14 -6.13
N LEU A 8 47.38 0.96 -6.21
CA LEU A 8 46.62 -0.29 -6.39
C LEU A 8 45.65 -0.59 -5.22
N GLY A 9 46.07 -0.28 -4.00
CA GLY A 9 45.21 -0.43 -2.83
C GLY A 9 43.98 0.49 -2.88
N ILE A 10 44.16 1.74 -3.31
CA ILE A 10 43.07 2.71 -3.43
C ILE A 10 42.10 2.29 -4.53
N ILE A 11 42.59 1.83 -5.68
CA ILE A 11 41.71 1.35 -6.77
C ILE A 11 40.91 0.14 -6.36
N ALA A 12 41.49 -0.81 -5.63
CA ALA A 12 40.79 -1.97 -5.12
C ALA A 12 39.72 -1.59 -4.08
N ALA A 13 40.00 -0.64 -3.21
CA ALA A 13 39.05 -0.15 -2.22
C ALA A 13 37.86 0.57 -2.87
N VAL A 14 38.12 1.40 -3.89
CA VAL A 14 37.07 2.12 -4.63
C VAL A 14 36.22 1.14 -5.45
N ALA A 15 36.84 0.18 -6.09
CA ALA A 15 36.12 -0.85 -6.85
C ALA A 15 35.24 -1.73 -5.94
N SER A 16 35.77 -2.09 -4.77
CA SER A 16 35.00 -2.86 -3.77
C SER A 16 33.83 -2.03 -3.21
N TRP A 17 34.05 -0.76 -2.96
CA TRP A 17 33.01 0.14 -2.46
C TRP A 17 31.91 0.38 -3.52
N TRP A 18 32.30 0.51 -4.80
CA TRP A 18 31.35 0.62 -5.92
C TRP A 18 30.58 -0.67 -6.15
N HIS A 19 31.27 -1.82 -6.07
CA HIS A 19 30.63 -3.13 -6.22
C HIS A 19 29.65 -3.39 -5.08
N ASN A 20 29.98 -3.02 -3.86
CA ASN A 20 29.11 -3.15 -2.70
C ASN A 20 27.90 -2.21 -2.74
N ARG A 21 28.00 -1.06 -3.43
CA ARG A 21 26.88 -0.15 -3.68
C ARG A 21 25.90 -0.64 -4.75
N GLN A 22 26.32 -1.55 -5.60
CA GLN A 22 25.48 -2.14 -6.65
C GLN A 22 24.79 -3.45 -6.21
N LEU A 23 25.10 -3.93 -5.03
CA LEU A 23 24.27 -4.97 -4.42
C LEU A 23 22.96 -4.30 -4.03
N PRO A 24 21.83 -4.64 -4.61
CA PRO A 24 20.56 -4.17 -4.13
C PRO A 24 20.41 -4.68 -2.68
N GLU A 25 20.49 -3.77 -1.74
CA GLU A 25 20.07 -4.02 -0.36
C GLU A 25 18.63 -4.52 -0.44
N GLY A 26 18.42 -5.73 0.06
CA GLY A 26 17.07 -6.26 0.25
C GLY A 26 16.56 -7.13 -0.88
N LYS A 27 17.40 -7.98 -1.48
CA LYS A 27 16.87 -9.30 -1.79
C LYS A 27 16.80 -10.06 -0.47
N GLU A 28 15.72 -9.78 0.29
CA GLU A 28 15.17 -10.83 1.11
C GLU A 28 15.15 -12.09 0.24
N PRO A 29 15.56 -13.23 0.78
CA PRO A 29 15.46 -14.45 0.02
C PRO A 29 14.03 -14.51 -0.49
N VAL A 30 13.86 -14.39 -1.80
CA VAL A 30 12.59 -14.71 -2.43
C VAL A 30 12.39 -16.16 -2.06
N VAL A 31 11.70 -16.37 -0.95
CA VAL A 31 11.17 -17.67 -0.62
C VAL A 31 10.23 -17.95 -1.78
N ASN A 32 10.75 -18.76 -2.70
CA ASN A 32 9.95 -19.21 -3.81
C ASN A 32 8.71 -19.86 -3.20
N PRO A 33 7.50 -19.35 -3.44
CA PRO A 33 6.30 -19.95 -2.86
C PRO A 33 6.14 -21.43 -3.21
N ALA A 34 6.91 -21.93 -4.18
CA ALA A 34 7.01 -23.34 -4.51
C ALA A 34 7.78 -24.15 -3.44
N ASP A 35 8.63 -23.53 -2.62
CA ASP A 35 9.40 -24.16 -1.54
C ASP A 35 8.66 -24.12 -0.19
N MET A 36 7.59 -23.37 -0.07
CA MET A 36 6.64 -23.56 1.00
C MET A 36 5.84 -24.81 0.68
N GLU A 37 6.14 -25.92 1.37
CA GLU A 37 5.40 -27.15 1.27
C GLU A 37 3.89 -26.88 1.26
N CYS A 38 3.37 -26.72 0.07
CA CYS A 38 1.96 -26.87 -0.16
C CYS A 38 1.66 -28.31 0.27
N CYS A 39 0.78 -28.50 1.22
CA CYS A 39 0.44 -29.84 1.73
C CYS A 39 -0.11 -30.79 0.66
N GLY A 40 -0.12 -30.39 -0.62
CA GLY A 40 -0.48 -31.23 -1.78
C GLY A 40 -1.92 -31.76 -1.78
N GLN A 41 -2.72 -31.36 -0.78
CA GLN A 41 -4.09 -31.85 -0.57
C GLN A 41 -5.17 -30.86 -1.02
N HIS A 42 -4.78 -29.62 -1.38
CA HIS A 42 -5.70 -28.58 -1.85
C HIS A 42 -5.29 -28.11 -3.23
N GLU A 43 -6.23 -27.98 -4.14
CA GLU A 43 -5.99 -27.44 -5.50
C GLU A 43 -5.50 -25.99 -5.48
N VAL A 44 -5.82 -25.24 -4.41
CA VAL A 44 -5.37 -23.87 -4.18
C VAL A 44 -4.93 -23.73 -2.73
N CYS A 45 -3.71 -23.27 -2.49
CA CYS A 45 -3.24 -22.97 -1.15
C CYS A 45 -4.06 -21.81 -0.57
N GLU A 46 -4.64 -21.99 0.63
CA GLU A 46 -5.47 -20.97 1.29
C GLU A 46 -4.76 -19.62 1.42
N LYS A 47 -3.44 -19.63 1.60
CA LYS A 47 -2.63 -18.39 1.67
C LYS A 47 -2.60 -17.64 0.35
N GLU A 48 -2.47 -18.33 -0.77
CA GLU A 48 -2.53 -17.70 -2.10
C GLU A 48 -3.92 -17.18 -2.41
N SER A 49 -4.96 -17.91 -2.03
CA SER A 49 -6.35 -17.48 -2.16
C SER A 49 -6.64 -16.24 -1.35
N LEU A 50 -6.18 -16.18 -0.09
CA LEU A 50 -6.35 -15.01 0.77
C LEU A 50 -5.58 -13.79 0.26
N LEU A 51 -4.34 -13.96 -0.19
CA LEU A 51 -3.52 -12.89 -0.76
C LEU A 51 -4.08 -12.41 -2.11
N ALA A 52 -4.58 -13.31 -2.94
CA ALA A 52 -5.24 -12.96 -4.20
C ALA A 52 -6.57 -12.23 -3.97
N ALA A 53 -7.34 -12.65 -2.96
CA ALA A 53 -8.58 -11.98 -2.59
C ALA A 53 -8.33 -10.59 -1.99
N ILE A 54 -7.24 -10.43 -1.23
CA ILE A 54 -6.88 -9.15 -0.62
C ILE A 54 -6.28 -8.18 -1.64
N SER A 55 -5.59 -8.68 -2.68
CA SER A 55 -4.73 -7.84 -3.50
C SER A 55 -5.37 -7.26 -4.76
N LYS A 56 -6.58 -7.69 -5.18
CA LYS A 56 -7.04 -7.41 -6.54
C LYS A 56 -8.48 -6.95 -6.73
N GLN A 57 -9.32 -6.91 -5.71
CA GLN A 57 -10.68 -6.44 -5.89
C GLN A 57 -10.88 -5.07 -5.25
N VAL A 58 -10.95 -4.08 -6.10
CA VAL A 58 -11.49 -2.77 -5.74
C VAL A 58 -13.00 -2.93 -5.65
N GLU A 59 -13.55 -2.74 -4.47
CA GLU A 59 -14.98 -2.74 -4.22
C GLU A 59 -15.49 -1.31 -4.31
N TYR A 60 -16.52 -1.08 -5.11
CA TYR A 60 -17.18 0.22 -5.23
C TYR A 60 -18.41 0.26 -4.32
N TYR A 61 -18.65 1.41 -3.71
CA TYR A 61 -19.73 1.70 -2.76
C TYR A 61 -20.71 2.75 -3.30
N ASP A 62 -21.13 2.59 -4.56
CA ASP A 62 -21.92 3.59 -5.30
C ASP A 62 -21.23 4.98 -5.33
N ASP A 63 -19.92 4.95 -5.57
CA ASP A 63 -19.01 6.10 -5.46
C ASP A 63 -18.05 6.23 -6.66
N GLU A 64 -18.45 5.72 -7.81
CA GLU A 64 -17.63 5.74 -9.04
C GLU A 64 -17.28 7.17 -9.49
N GLU A 65 -18.11 8.13 -9.17
CA GLU A 65 -17.86 9.55 -9.45
C GLU A 65 -16.63 10.09 -8.72
N LEU A 66 -16.24 9.49 -7.60
CA LEU A 66 -15.05 9.90 -6.85
C LEU A 66 -13.74 9.57 -7.57
N ASP A 67 -13.76 8.70 -8.58
CA ASP A 67 -12.57 8.36 -9.37
C ASP A 67 -11.94 9.56 -10.08
N ARG A 68 -12.71 10.62 -10.32
CA ARG A 68 -12.20 11.89 -10.88
C ARG A 68 -11.21 12.59 -9.97
N TYR A 69 -11.20 12.28 -8.69
CA TYR A 69 -10.30 12.87 -7.69
C TYR A 69 -9.00 12.08 -7.48
N LYS A 70 -8.73 11.10 -8.30
CA LYS A 70 -7.53 10.28 -8.24
C LYS A 70 -6.27 11.13 -8.26
N GLY A 71 -5.37 10.89 -7.29
CA GLY A 71 -4.09 11.58 -7.17
C GLY A 71 -4.15 12.97 -6.56
N ARG A 72 -5.33 13.45 -6.13
CA ARG A 72 -5.48 14.75 -5.46
C ARG A 72 -5.11 14.65 -3.99
N ASP A 73 -4.48 15.69 -3.43
CA ASP A 73 -4.19 15.78 -2.00
C ASP A 73 -5.45 16.06 -1.18
N GLY A 74 -5.51 15.53 0.05
CA GLY A 74 -6.66 15.71 0.94
C GLY A 74 -6.95 17.16 1.36
N SER A 75 -5.99 18.06 1.22
CA SER A 75 -6.11 19.49 1.51
C SER A 75 -6.59 20.34 0.31
N GLU A 76 -6.65 19.73 -0.88
CA GLU A 76 -6.97 20.45 -2.13
C GLU A 76 -8.45 20.42 -2.53
N TYR A 77 -9.30 19.79 -1.73
CA TYR A 77 -10.73 19.70 -2.00
C TYR A 77 -11.47 20.96 -1.62
N THR A 78 -12.44 21.36 -2.45
CA THR A 78 -13.39 22.41 -2.11
C THR A 78 -14.44 21.91 -1.12
N ASP A 79 -15.23 22.82 -0.54
CA ASP A 79 -16.30 22.45 0.37
C ASP A 79 -17.36 21.57 -0.32
N GLU A 80 -17.71 21.88 -1.57
CA GLU A 80 -18.66 21.13 -2.38
C GLU A 80 -18.14 19.71 -2.68
N GLU A 81 -16.87 19.59 -3.04
CA GLU A 81 -16.23 18.29 -3.27
C GLU A 81 -16.13 17.46 -1.99
N THR A 82 -15.86 18.09 -0.86
CA THR A 82 -15.86 17.47 0.46
C THR A 82 -17.25 16.93 0.82
N GLU A 83 -18.31 17.67 0.51
CA GLU A 83 -19.69 17.21 0.71
C GLU A 83 -20.04 15.98 -0.13
N GLU A 84 -19.46 15.82 -1.31
CA GLU A 84 -19.66 14.60 -2.10
C GLU A 84 -19.16 13.35 -1.35
N PHE A 85 -17.98 13.43 -0.74
CA PHE A 85 -17.46 12.35 0.11
C PHE A 85 -18.31 12.11 1.34
N ARG A 86 -18.83 13.16 2.00
CA ARG A 86 -19.75 13.02 3.12
C ARG A 86 -21.04 12.35 2.71
N ASN A 87 -21.59 12.71 1.58
CA ASN A 87 -22.84 12.10 1.09
C ASN A 87 -22.66 10.59 0.91
N VAL A 88 -21.54 10.15 0.33
CA VAL A 88 -21.23 8.72 0.23
C VAL A 88 -21.08 8.10 1.62
N LEU A 89 -20.31 8.71 2.51
CA LEU A 89 -20.07 8.21 3.87
C LEU A 89 -21.38 8.00 4.65
N TYR A 90 -22.34 8.91 4.55
CA TYR A 90 -23.60 8.86 5.29
C TYR A 90 -24.62 7.88 4.71
N THR A 91 -24.43 7.41 3.48
CA THR A 91 -25.28 6.37 2.87
C THR A 91 -24.88 4.96 3.29
N MET A 92 -23.65 4.76 3.76
CA MET A 92 -23.14 3.45 4.12
C MET A 92 -23.26 3.16 5.62
N ARG A 93 -23.24 1.88 5.96
CA ARG A 93 -23.21 1.44 7.37
C ARG A 93 -21.81 1.60 7.95
N SER A 94 -21.72 1.78 9.26
CA SER A 94 -20.44 1.93 9.97
C SER A 94 -19.47 0.76 9.73
N GLU A 95 -19.98 -0.43 9.47
CA GLU A 95 -19.19 -1.61 9.16
C GLU A 95 -18.56 -1.59 7.75
N GLU A 96 -19.13 -0.83 6.83
CA GLU A 96 -18.66 -0.68 5.45
C GLU A 96 -17.58 0.40 5.33
N VAL A 97 -17.53 1.34 6.27
CA VAL A 97 -16.64 2.51 6.19
C VAL A 97 -15.17 2.12 6.07
N ALA A 98 -14.71 1.13 6.82
CA ALA A 98 -13.32 0.66 6.73
C ALA A 98 -12.99 0.05 5.35
N GLY A 99 -13.94 -0.70 4.77
CA GLY A 99 -13.84 -1.25 3.41
C GLY A 99 -13.81 -0.16 2.35
N TRP A 100 -14.66 0.84 2.49
CA TRP A 100 -14.70 2.01 1.62
C TRP A 100 -13.38 2.79 1.62
N VAL A 101 -12.84 3.11 2.78
CA VAL A 101 -11.54 3.79 2.92
C VAL A 101 -10.43 3.00 2.23
N ARG A 102 -10.43 1.68 2.38
CA ARG A 102 -9.47 0.80 1.70
C ARG A 102 -9.65 0.84 0.18
N SER A 103 -10.90 0.83 -0.31
CA SER A 103 -11.20 0.97 -1.72
C SER A 103 -10.65 2.28 -2.29
N LEU A 104 -10.87 3.40 -1.60
CA LEU A 104 -10.32 4.70 -2.00
C LEU A 104 -8.79 4.68 -2.07
N GLN A 105 -8.12 4.08 -1.10
CA GLN A 105 -6.66 3.93 -1.10
C GLN A 105 -6.17 3.11 -2.29
N LEU A 106 -6.83 2.00 -2.62
CA LEU A 106 -6.47 1.16 -3.77
C LEU A 106 -6.67 1.90 -5.10
N ARG A 107 -7.66 2.79 -5.17
CA ARG A 107 -7.93 3.65 -6.33
C ARG A 107 -7.05 4.91 -6.36
N GLN A 108 -6.18 5.10 -5.36
CA GLN A 108 -5.32 6.29 -5.20
C GLN A 108 -6.12 7.59 -5.00
N ILE A 109 -7.23 7.51 -4.31
CA ILE A 109 -8.07 8.63 -3.93
C ILE A 109 -7.82 8.94 -2.46
N ASN A 110 -7.37 10.16 -2.15
CA ASN A 110 -7.23 10.62 -0.78
C ASN A 110 -8.55 11.20 -0.29
N LEU A 111 -8.90 10.90 0.95
CA LEU A 111 -10.04 11.53 1.60
C LEU A 111 -9.74 13.01 1.88
N PRO A 112 -10.73 13.91 1.75
CA PRO A 112 -10.64 15.26 2.30
C PRO A 112 -10.30 15.22 3.79
N ASP A 113 -9.46 16.14 4.26
CA ASP A 113 -8.99 16.14 5.65
C ASP A 113 -10.13 16.21 6.65
N ASP A 114 -11.17 16.98 6.37
CA ASP A 114 -12.36 17.08 7.23
C ASP A 114 -13.13 15.77 7.33
N VAL A 115 -13.21 15.01 6.25
CA VAL A 115 -13.88 13.70 6.23
C VAL A 115 -13.06 12.63 6.92
N LYS A 116 -11.73 12.75 6.93
CA LYS A 116 -10.86 11.81 7.66
C LYS A 116 -11.19 11.75 9.14
N ASP A 117 -11.42 12.89 9.76
CA ASP A 117 -11.73 12.95 11.20
C ASP A 117 -13.05 12.25 11.49
N GLU A 118 -14.07 12.43 10.65
CA GLU A 118 -15.36 11.74 10.79
C GLU A 118 -15.21 10.21 10.63
N VAL A 119 -14.43 9.78 9.63
CA VAL A 119 -14.14 8.36 9.41
C VAL A 119 -13.42 7.75 10.60
N PHE A 120 -12.43 8.44 11.16
CA PHE A 120 -11.71 7.96 12.35
C PHE A 120 -12.61 7.79 13.56
N LEU A 121 -13.57 8.67 13.76
CA LEU A 121 -14.56 8.55 14.82
C LEU A 121 -15.43 7.30 14.64
N ILE A 122 -15.99 7.10 13.45
CA ILE A 122 -16.86 5.96 13.15
C ILE A 122 -16.13 4.62 13.32
N VAL A 123 -14.92 4.52 12.76
CA VAL A 123 -14.11 3.29 12.84
C VAL A 123 -13.59 3.07 14.27
N GLY A 124 -13.26 4.16 14.98
CA GLY A 124 -12.77 4.12 16.36
C GLY A 124 -13.84 3.63 17.34
N GLU A 125 -15.06 4.15 17.27
CA GLU A 125 -16.18 3.73 18.12
C GLU A 125 -16.47 2.23 17.98
N ARG A 126 -16.36 1.70 16.78
CA ARG A 126 -16.59 0.29 16.52
C ARG A 126 -15.56 -0.64 17.18
N ARG A 127 -14.31 -0.19 17.32
CA ARG A 127 -13.27 -0.99 17.99
C ARG A 127 -13.48 -1.13 19.50
N MET A 128 -14.26 -0.24 20.08
CA MET A 128 -14.55 -0.23 21.51
C MET A 128 -15.83 -1.02 21.90
N GLN A 129 -16.57 -1.49 20.92
CA GLN A 129 -17.73 -2.37 21.10
C GLN A 129 -17.33 -3.85 20.96
#